data_afa98c49bd6333e4e8de2eac9269df6f
#
_entry.id   afa98c49bd6333e4e8de2eac9269df6f
#
_cell.length_a   1.000
_cell.length_b   1.000
_cell.length_c   1.000
_cell.angle_alpha   90.00
_cell.angle_beta   90.00
_cell.angle_gamma   90.00
#
_symmetry.space_group_name_H-M   'P 1'
#
loop_
_entity.id
_entity.type
_entity.pdbx_description
1 polymer ?
#
loop_
_entity_poly.entity_id
_entity_poly.type
_entity_poly.pdbx_seq_one_letter_code
_entity_poly.pdbx_strand_id
1 'polypeptide(L)'
;MMPLGDLLIAANLANREQIDAALARQERQPARLADILVEMGAANRAAIDAFMANLPPEPVNLQESGISDVVLIDLLIKLVYVGRLESISQMTDAIKLPRPLVVELINQCVQRHLLQAAGSGGQSGLVDMRYYLTDTGQHFAKEALQRSQYSGAAPVPLGAFNQRVRRQRVTSEPVSWERIRSGLGSLTIADHMVEKLGPAVNSGRAILLYGPPGNGKTSIALSFAGVFSDVIFVPFAVEIEGQIMRIYDPNFHRLPVDPDLLAHGGVTPFRHEGFDARWVPIRRPFIVTGGELTLSMLDLSYDPTANFYEAPLHLKALGGCFIIDDFGRQIVSPAALLNRWIVPLESRVDYLKLHTGTSFQVPFEEMVVFSTNLDPEDLMDPAFLRRLPYKLEIGVPTPEAFREIFANVAAAASLEVPPGTVESVIEMITQTKKMELAAYHPRFIVDQVLATCRFMKQPPHFEPRFIAYAVDNLRVRRPEGEAGKPAAAKPYTAAVVR
;
A
#
# COMPACT_ATOMS: atom_id res chain seq x y z
N MET A 1 9.09 3.39 17.09
CA MET A 1 9.74 3.98 15.89
C MET A 1 10.63 2.92 15.29
N MET A 2 10.68 2.80 13.95
CA MET A 2 11.55 1.81 13.29
C MET A 2 13.00 2.28 13.39
N PRO A 3 13.94 1.44 13.87
CA PRO A 3 15.37 1.78 13.94
C PRO A 3 15.97 2.00 12.55
N LEU A 4 16.98 2.88 12.45
CA LEU A 4 17.68 3.13 11.18
C LEU A 4 18.29 1.86 10.58
N GLY A 5 18.81 0.96 11.43
CA GLY A 5 19.35 -0.33 10.97
C GLY A 5 18.32 -1.18 10.21
N ASP A 6 17.10 -1.25 10.70
CA ASP A 6 16.02 -2.00 10.04
C ASP A 6 15.60 -1.33 8.72
N LEU A 7 15.65 0.00 8.64
CA LEU A 7 15.42 0.73 7.39
C LEU A 7 16.51 0.46 6.34
N LEU A 8 17.77 0.38 6.76
CA LEU A 8 18.87 0.04 5.86
C LEU A 8 18.78 -1.40 5.34
N ILE A 9 18.31 -2.33 6.20
CA ILE A 9 18.01 -3.71 5.77
C ILE A 9 16.86 -3.71 4.76
N ALA A 10 15.78 -3.01 5.06
CA ALA A 10 14.61 -2.94 4.20
C ALA A 10 14.91 -2.29 2.83
N ALA A 11 15.87 -1.37 2.78
CA ALA A 11 16.37 -0.74 1.56
C ALA A 11 17.44 -1.59 0.83
N ASN A 12 17.75 -2.81 1.32
CA ASN A 12 18.81 -3.69 0.78
C ASN A 12 20.21 -3.03 0.77
N LEU A 13 20.48 -2.11 1.69
CA LEU A 13 21.78 -1.43 1.81
C LEU A 13 22.75 -2.15 2.76
N ALA A 14 22.23 -2.97 3.67
CA ALA A 14 22.97 -3.86 4.55
C ALA A 14 22.12 -5.08 4.92
N ASN A 15 22.77 -6.17 5.33
CA ASN A 15 22.07 -7.31 5.89
C ASN A 15 22.05 -7.28 7.45
N ARG A 16 21.30 -8.18 8.08
CA ARG A 16 21.13 -8.23 9.53
C ARG A 16 22.47 -8.40 10.26
N GLU A 17 23.32 -9.31 9.79
CA GLU A 17 24.62 -9.57 10.41
C GLU A 17 25.54 -8.33 10.37
N GLN A 18 25.52 -7.58 9.26
CA GLN A 18 26.27 -6.35 9.11
C GLN A 18 25.79 -5.24 10.05
N ILE A 19 24.48 -5.11 10.22
CA ILE A 19 23.89 -4.16 11.16
C ILE A 19 24.25 -4.52 12.59
N ASP A 20 24.10 -5.78 13.00
CA ASP A 20 24.42 -6.24 14.36
C ASP A 20 25.92 -6.04 14.68
N ALA A 21 26.81 -6.35 13.73
CA ALA A 21 28.23 -6.09 13.86
C ALA A 21 28.57 -4.58 13.97
N ALA A 22 27.88 -3.73 13.19
CA ALA A 22 28.06 -2.28 13.24
C ALA A 22 27.55 -1.70 14.55
N LEU A 23 26.43 -2.16 15.09
CA LEU A 23 25.90 -1.76 16.40
C LEU A 23 26.87 -2.14 17.54
N ALA A 24 27.41 -3.37 17.53
CA ALA A 24 28.41 -3.81 18.51
C ALA A 24 29.71 -2.96 18.45
N ARG A 25 30.09 -2.47 17.27
CA ARG A 25 31.23 -1.55 17.12
C ARG A 25 30.87 -0.14 17.60
N GLN A 26 29.63 0.33 17.37
CA GLN A 26 29.14 1.62 17.83
C GLN A 26 29.15 1.77 19.36
N GLU A 27 28.91 0.67 20.09
CA GLU A 27 29.02 0.65 21.55
C GLU A 27 30.44 0.98 22.05
N ARG A 28 31.47 0.61 21.26
CA ARG A 28 32.88 0.82 21.60
C ARG A 28 33.45 2.10 21.04
N GLN A 29 32.92 2.57 19.95
CA GLN A 29 33.38 3.76 19.24
C GLN A 29 32.20 4.63 18.85
N PRO A 30 31.99 5.82 19.48
CA PRO A 30 30.85 6.67 19.18
C PRO A 30 31.00 7.31 17.79
N ALA A 31 30.39 6.65 16.79
CA ALA A 31 30.27 7.11 15.41
C ALA A 31 28.86 6.86 14.91
N ARG A 32 28.48 7.46 13.78
CA ARG A 32 27.17 7.21 13.17
C ARG A 32 27.13 5.78 12.60
N LEU A 33 26.00 5.08 12.75
CA LEU A 33 25.82 3.74 12.22
C LEU A 33 26.14 3.65 10.71
N ALA A 34 25.71 4.66 9.97
CA ALA A 34 25.98 4.79 8.54
C ALA A 34 27.48 4.85 8.22
N ASP A 35 28.25 5.61 8.99
CA ASP A 35 29.70 5.73 8.79
C ASP A 35 30.43 4.43 9.14
N ILE A 36 30.02 3.76 10.22
CA ILE A 36 30.59 2.45 10.62
C ILE A 36 30.35 1.39 9.53
N LEU A 37 29.15 1.33 8.94
CA LEU A 37 28.85 0.39 7.86
C LEU A 37 29.73 0.62 6.63
N VAL A 38 29.99 1.87 6.28
CA VAL A 38 30.90 2.23 5.18
C VAL A 38 32.34 1.85 5.51
N GLU A 39 32.83 2.14 6.74
CA GLU A 39 34.18 1.76 7.18
C GLU A 39 34.42 0.25 7.22
N MET A 40 33.37 -0.53 7.52
CA MET A 40 33.39 -1.98 7.49
C MET A 40 33.34 -2.55 6.06
N GLY A 41 33.15 -1.71 5.05
CA GLY A 41 32.93 -2.15 3.67
C GLY A 41 31.61 -2.90 3.47
N ALA A 42 30.71 -2.81 4.44
CA ALA A 42 29.41 -3.48 4.42
C ALA A 42 28.41 -2.77 3.49
N ALA A 43 28.61 -1.47 3.24
CA ALA A 43 27.71 -0.69 2.38
C ALA A 43 28.48 0.35 1.55
N ASN A 44 27.93 0.69 0.39
CA ASN A 44 28.48 1.72 -0.49
C ASN A 44 28.16 3.11 0.08
N ARG A 45 29.19 3.96 0.22
CA ARG A 45 29.06 5.32 0.75
C ARG A 45 28.02 6.16 0.01
N ALA A 46 28.08 6.17 -1.33
CA ALA A 46 27.16 6.97 -2.13
C ALA A 46 25.70 6.49 -1.98
N ALA A 47 25.48 5.18 -1.87
CA ALA A 47 24.14 4.62 -1.68
C ALA A 47 23.57 4.97 -0.29
N ILE A 48 24.40 4.91 0.76
CA ILE A 48 23.99 5.32 2.11
C ILE A 48 23.70 6.83 2.15
N ASP A 49 24.58 7.66 1.62
CA ASP A 49 24.41 9.12 1.62
C ASP A 49 23.13 9.52 0.86
N ALA A 50 22.84 8.86 -0.28
CA ALA A 50 21.62 9.07 -1.02
C ALA A 50 20.37 8.66 -0.22
N PHE A 51 20.44 7.53 0.50
CA PHE A 51 19.34 7.05 1.35
C PHE A 51 19.11 8.02 2.52
N MET A 52 20.17 8.43 3.23
CA MET A 52 20.10 9.37 4.35
C MET A 52 19.56 10.74 3.93
N ALA A 53 19.96 11.24 2.75
CA ALA A 53 19.43 12.48 2.19
C ALA A 53 17.93 12.39 1.82
N ASN A 54 17.43 11.18 1.63
CA ASN A 54 16.02 10.94 1.34
C ASN A 54 15.15 10.74 2.59
N LEU A 55 15.72 10.64 3.79
CA LEU A 55 14.95 10.60 5.03
C LEU A 55 14.20 11.92 5.26
N PRO A 56 12.97 11.90 5.83
CA PRO A 56 12.30 13.12 6.28
C PRO A 56 13.14 13.78 7.40
N PRO A 57 13.58 15.04 7.26
CA PRO A 57 14.37 15.67 8.30
C PRO A 57 13.54 15.90 9.56
N GLU A 58 14.13 15.63 10.73
CA GLU A 58 13.51 15.88 12.01
C GLU A 58 13.47 17.40 12.31
N PRO A 59 12.33 17.98 12.74
CA PRO A 59 12.26 19.39 13.08
C PRO A 59 13.11 19.70 14.33
N VAL A 60 13.89 20.77 14.27
CA VAL A 60 14.78 21.21 15.37
C VAL A 60 14.04 22.11 16.37
N ASN A 61 13.00 22.82 15.92
CA ASN A 61 12.17 23.70 16.72
C ASN A 61 10.69 23.62 16.29
N LEU A 62 9.77 24.20 17.07
CA LEU A 62 8.34 24.15 16.79
C LEU A 62 7.99 24.81 15.46
N GLN A 63 8.66 25.86 15.05
CA GLN A 63 8.41 26.54 13.77
C GLN A 63 8.74 25.64 12.59
N GLU A 64 9.84 24.89 12.67
CA GLU A 64 10.22 23.91 11.64
C GLU A 64 9.26 22.72 11.56
N SER A 65 8.48 22.46 12.60
CA SER A 65 7.40 21.46 12.52
C SER A 65 6.37 21.83 11.46
N GLY A 66 6.25 23.12 11.13
CA GLY A 66 5.32 23.69 10.17
C GLY A 66 3.87 23.72 10.66
N ILE A 67 3.61 23.39 11.93
CA ILE A 67 2.28 23.34 12.53
C ILE A 67 2.20 24.41 13.63
N SER A 68 1.07 25.10 13.71
CA SER A 68 0.89 26.15 14.74
C SER A 68 0.89 25.57 16.16
N ASP A 69 1.46 26.31 17.10
CA ASP A 69 1.49 25.93 18.51
C ASP A 69 0.09 25.64 19.07
N VAL A 70 -0.94 26.35 18.58
CA VAL A 70 -2.33 26.13 19.00
C VAL A 70 -2.78 24.72 18.66
N VAL A 71 -2.53 24.26 17.43
CA VAL A 71 -2.89 22.90 16.99
C VAL A 71 -2.08 21.85 17.75
N LEU A 72 -0.78 22.11 18.01
CA LEU A 72 0.07 21.17 18.73
C LEU A 72 -0.33 21.05 20.20
N ILE A 73 -0.68 22.17 20.86
CA ILE A 73 -1.18 22.17 22.25
C ILE A 73 -2.53 21.47 22.34
N ASP A 74 -3.48 21.78 21.45
CA ASP A 74 -4.77 21.08 21.37
C ASP A 74 -4.56 19.56 21.27
N LEU A 75 -3.65 19.15 20.39
CA LEU A 75 -3.33 17.74 20.18
C LEU A 75 -2.67 17.09 21.39
N LEU A 76 -1.67 17.75 21.99
CA LEU A 76 -0.96 17.22 23.16
C LEU A 76 -1.96 17.03 24.33
N ILE A 77 -2.80 18.01 24.61
CA ILE A 77 -3.77 17.95 25.71
C ILE A 77 -4.83 16.86 25.45
N LYS A 78 -5.29 16.70 24.20
CA LYS A 78 -6.17 15.58 23.81
C LYS A 78 -5.49 14.21 24.05
N LEU A 79 -4.23 14.07 23.63
CA LEU A 79 -3.47 12.83 23.82
C LEU A 79 -3.29 12.50 25.30
N VAL A 80 -2.96 13.48 26.14
CA VAL A 80 -2.85 13.32 27.58
C VAL A 80 -4.18 12.89 28.18
N TYR A 81 -5.30 13.52 27.77
CA TYR A 81 -6.63 13.21 28.28
C TYR A 81 -7.11 11.81 27.87
N VAL A 82 -7.06 11.50 26.58
CA VAL A 82 -7.57 10.21 26.02
C VAL A 82 -6.66 9.05 26.40
N GLY A 83 -5.34 9.24 26.25
CA GLY A 83 -4.32 8.22 26.49
C GLY A 83 -3.90 8.08 27.96
N ARG A 84 -4.38 8.97 28.84
CA ARG A 84 -3.94 9.06 30.25
C ARG A 84 -2.42 9.09 30.39
N LEU A 85 -1.77 9.87 29.52
CA LEU A 85 -0.32 9.95 29.46
C LEU A 85 0.17 10.82 30.62
N GLU A 86 1.19 10.33 31.33
CA GLU A 86 1.74 11.01 32.49
C GLU A 86 3.20 11.45 32.28
N SER A 87 3.99 10.75 31.50
CA SER A 87 5.43 11.01 31.33
C SER A 87 5.76 11.69 30.01
N ILE A 88 6.89 12.42 29.99
CA ILE A 88 7.39 13.06 28.76
C ILE A 88 7.62 12.02 27.67
N SER A 89 8.16 10.85 28.02
CA SER A 89 8.42 9.77 27.08
C SER A 89 7.14 9.27 26.42
N GLN A 90 6.07 9.03 27.21
CA GLN A 90 4.76 8.64 26.68
C GLN A 90 4.17 9.70 25.74
N MET A 91 4.27 10.99 26.12
CA MET A 91 3.80 12.10 25.29
C MET A 91 4.60 12.21 24.00
N THR A 92 5.92 12.06 24.07
CA THR A 92 6.82 12.04 22.89
C THR A 92 6.44 10.91 21.94
N ASP A 93 6.22 9.71 22.49
CA ASP A 93 5.83 8.54 21.67
C ASP A 93 4.44 8.69 21.05
N ALA A 94 3.52 9.35 21.72
CA ALA A 94 2.16 9.55 21.19
C ALA A 94 2.13 10.64 20.12
N ILE A 95 2.74 11.80 20.37
CA ILE A 95 2.68 12.95 19.45
C ILE A 95 3.66 12.83 18.27
N LYS A 96 4.70 11.98 18.41
CA LYS A 96 5.74 11.75 17.38
C LYS A 96 6.58 12.99 17.04
N LEU A 97 6.79 13.87 18.01
CA LEU A 97 7.71 15.00 17.89
C LEU A 97 8.99 14.73 18.71
N PRO A 98 10.12 15.37 18.36
CA PRO A 98 11.34 15.29 19.15
C PRO A 98 11.11 15.68 20.61
N ARG A 99 11.76 14.97 21.54
CA ARG A 99 11.62 15.23 22.98
C ARG A 99 11.82 16.71 23.39
N PRO A 100 12.81 17.45 22.85
CA PRO A 100 12.96 18.87 23.19
C PRO A 100 11.72 19.72 22.85
N LEU A 101 11.09 19.46 21.69
CA LEU A 101 9.88 20.15 21.26
C LEU A 101 8.69 19.80 22.15
N VAL A 102 8.58 18.53 22.56
CA VAL A 102 7.53 18.10 23.50
C VAL A 102 7.69 18.76 24.85
N VAL A 103 8.92 18.89 25.35
CA VAL A 103 9.21 19.62 26.59
C VAL A 103 8.81 21.11 26.48
N GLU A 104 9.11 21.74 25.34
CA GLU A 104 8.69 23.12 25.07
C GLU A 104 7.14 23.26 25.07
N LEU A 105 6.43 22.35 24.40
CA LEU A 105 4.96 22.32 24.42
C LEU A 105 4.40 22.09 25.82
N ILE A 106 4.98 21.19 26.61
CA ILE A 106 4.58 20.94 28.00
C ILE A 106 4.78 22.22 28.83
N ASN A 107 5.91 22.93 28.69
CA ASN A 107 6.15 24.17 29.39
C ASN A 107 5.10 25.24 29.05
N GLN A 108 4.73 25.36 27.78
CA GLN A 108 3.63 26.26 27.36
C GLN A 108 2.30 25.83 27.99
N CYS A 109 2.00 24.52 28.08
CA CYS A 109 0.81 24.00 28.75
C CYS A 109 0.80 24.26 30.25
N VAL A 110 1.94 24.17 30.92
CA VAL A 110 2.11 24.49 32.36
C VAL A 110 1.89 26.00 32.60
N GLN A 111 2.48 26.86 31.75
CA GLN A 111 2.26 28.32 31.84
C GLN A 111 0.79 28.71 31.65
N ARG A 112 0.05 27.97 30.85
CA ARG A 112 -1.40 28.15 30.64
C ARG A 112 -2.28 27.43 31.68
N HIS A 113 -1.68 26.84 32.72
CA HIS A 113 -2.37 26.07 33.76
C HIS A 113 -3.18 24.89 33.21
N LEU A 114 -2.78 24.30 32.07
CA LEU A 114 -3.43 23.12 31.50
C LEU A 114 -2.83 21.82 32.07
N LEU A 115 -1.51 21.83 32.33
CA LEU A 115 -0.77 20.73 32.95
C LEU A 115 -0.12 21.18 34.24
N GLN A 116 0.04 20.24 35.18
CA GLN A 116 0.76 20.44 36.43
C GLN A 116 1.77 19.30 36.61
N ALA A 117 2.99 19.63 37.08
CA ALA A 117 4.01 18.65 37.40
C ALA A 117 3.66 17.88 38.68
N ALA A 118 3.79 16.55 38.64
CA ALA A 118 3.52 15.65 39.76
C ALA A 118 4.77 15.30 40.60
N GLY A 119 5.92 15.90 40.27
CA GLY A 119 7.21 15.53 40.86
C GLY A 119 7.90 14.37 40.11
N SER A 120 9.15 14.06 40.47
CA SER A 120 9.95 12.99 39.85
C SER A 120 9.59 11.63 40.49
N GLY A 121 8.95 10.76 39.72
CA GLY A 121 8.72 9.38 40.15
C GLY A 121 9.81 8.42 39.66
N GLY A 122 10.77 8.07 40.51
CA GLY A 122 11.66 6.98 40.22
C GLY A 122 13.08 7.08 40.77
N GLN A 123 13.60 5.96 41.25
CA GLN A 123 14.95 5.77 41.80
C GLN A 123 16.02 5.51 40.71
N SER A 124 15.79 5.83 39.43
CA SER A 124 16.76 5.57 38.36
C SER A 124 17.16 6.87 37.67
N GLY A 125 18.42 7.10 37.50
CA GLY A 125 19.13 8.34 37.18
C GLY A 125 18.76 9.10 35.87
N LEU A 126 17.67 8.77 35.19
CA LEU A 126 17.01 9.54 34.14
C LEU A 126 15.59 9.84 34.64
N VAL A 127 15.45 10.99 35.31
CA VAL A 127 14.17 11.44 35.86
C VAL A 127 13.23 11.82 34.71
N ASP A 128 12.29 10.94 34.39
CA ASP A 128 11.17 11.27 33.48
C ASP A 128 10.07 11.95 34.32
N MET A 129 10.00 13.28 34.26
CA MET A 129 9.01 14.06 34.99
C MET A 129 7.60 13.67 34.59
N ARG A 130 6.72 13.56 35.60
CA ARG A 130 5.29 13.26 35.39
C ARG A 130 4.47 14.52 35.44
N TYR A 131 3.43 14.52 34.62
CA TYR A 131 2.46 15.60 34.50
C TYR A 131 1.05 15.03 34.50
N TYR A 132 0.11 15.83 35.01
CA TYR A 132 -1.31 15.51 34.93
C TYR A 132 -2.11 16.74 34.54
N LEU A 133 -3.31 16.50 33.98
CA LEU A 133 -4.23 17.57 33.63
C LEU A 133 -4.80 18.22 34.88
N THR A 134 -4.79 19.55 34.91
CA THR A 134 -5.59 20.32 35.85
C THR A 134 -7.08 20.26 35.49
N ASP A 135 -7.97 20.80 36.35
CA ASP A 135 -9.40 20.92 35.99
C ASP A 135 -9.59 21.77 34.74
N THR A 136 -8.83 22.86 34.60
CA THR A 136 -8.79 23.70 33.39
C THR A 136 -8.32 22.91 32.18
N GLY A 137 -7.28 22.10 32.36
CA GLY A 137 -6.77 21.23 31.30
C GLY A 137 -7.77 20.17 30.85
N GLN A 138 -8.52 19.57 31.79
CA GLN A 138 -9.59 18.61 31.46
C GLN A 138 -10.72 19.28 30.67
N HIS A 139 -11.13 20.48 31.07
CA HIS A 139 -12.15 21.24 30.35
C HIS A 139 -11.67 21.59 28.93
N PHE A 140 -10.45 22.10 28.82
CA PHE A 140 -9.80 22.39 27.53
C PHE A 140 -9.71 21.16 26.63
N ALA A 141 -9.33 19.98 27.17
CA ALA A 141 -9.28 18.73 26.42
C ALA A 141 -10.65 18.36 25.82
N LYS A 142 -11.73 18.50 26.61
CA LYS A 142 -13.09 18.22 26.14
C LYS A 142 -13.52 19.15 25.02
N GLU A 143 -13.21 20.44 25.13
CA GLU A 143 -13.48 21.42 24.07
C GLU A 143 -12.65 21.14 22.81
N ALA A 144 -11.37 20.79 22.95
CA ALA A 144 -10.51 20.40 21.84
C ALA A 144 -11.02 19.14 21.13
N LEU A 145 -11.54 18.15 21.88
CA LEU A 145 -12.17 16.95 21.31
C LEU A 145 -13.49 17.26 20.57
N GLN A 146 -14.24 18.27 21.01
CA GLN A 146 -15.44 18.72 20.27
C GLN A 146 -15.06 19.36 18.94
N ARG A 147 -13.91 20.08 18.87
CA ARG A 147 -13.41 20.65 17.61
C ARG A 147 -12.88 19.59 16.64
N SER A 148 -12.15 18.60 17.16
CA SER A 148 -11.63 17.46 16.37
C SER A 148 -11.27 16.32 17.32
N GLN A 149 -11.79 15.12 17.05
CA GLN A 149 -11.48 13.91 17.82
C GLN A 149 -10.14 13.28 17.41
N TYR A 150 -9.47 13.82 16.38
CA TYR A 150 -8.16 13.32 16.02
C TYR A 150 -7.20 13.41 17.23
N SER A 151 -6.70 12.24 17.65
CA SER A 151 -5.79 12.07 18.80
C SER A 151 -4.66 11.10 18.43
N GLY A 152 -3.87 11.46 17.44
CA GLY A 152 -2.76 10.67 16.93
C GLY A 152 -1.45 11.46 16.88
N ALA A 153 -0.51 11.04 16.03
CA ALA A 153 0.73 11.76 15.79
C ALA A 153 0.48 13.19 15.29
N ALA A 154 1.38 14.11 15.60
CA ALA A 154 1.30 15.46 15.07
C ALA A 154 1.25 15.42 13.52
N PRO A 155 0.36 16.20 12.89
CA PRO A 155 0.29 16.24 11.44
C PRO A 155 1.54 16.92 10.85
N VAL A 156 1.74 16.72 9.56
CA VAL A 156 2.72 17.49 8.78
C VAL A 156 1.98 18.54 7.95
N PRO A 157 2.60 19.69 7.61
CA PRO A 157 1.95 20.68 6.76
C PRO A 157 1.81 20.17 5.32
N LEU A 158 0.74 20.58 4.62
CA LEU A 158 0.45 20.21 3.23
C LEU A 158 1.65 20.44 2.29
N GLY A 159 2.40 21.53 2.49
CA GLY A 159 3.60 21.82 1.68
C GLY A 159 4.68 20.76 1.79
N ALA A 160 4.99 20.29 3.02
CA ALA A 160 5.95 19.22 3.26
C ALA A 160 5.46 17.88 2.68
N PHE A 161 4.17 17.58 2.84
CA PHE A 161 3.54 16.41 2.23
C PHE A 161 3.70 16.42 0.71
N ASN A 162 3.30 17.50 0.03
CA ASN A 162 3.39 17.62 -1.42
C ASN A 162 4.85 17.51 -1.92
N GLN A 163 5.80 18.10 -1.20
CA GLN A 163 7.22 18.00 -1.54
C GLN A 163 7.71 16.54 -1.42
N ARG A 164 7.34 15.85 -0.35
CA ARG A 164 7.71 14.45 -0.12
C ARG A 164 7.14 13.54 -1.20
N VAL A 165 5.86 13.68 -1.54
CA VAL A 165 5.20 12.89 -2.60
C VAL A 165 5.95 13.01 -3.94
N ARG A 166 6.34 14.24 -4.33
CA ARG A 166 7.12 14.45 -5.57
C ARG A 166 8.51 13.81 -5.55
N ARG A 167 9.15 13.74 -4.39
CA ARG A 167 10.50 13.13 -4.24
C ARG A 167 10.48 11.61 -4.36
N GLN A 168 9.39 10.96 -3.92
CA GLN A 168 9.28 9.50 -3.86
C GLN A 168 8.31 8.90 -4.87
N ARG A 169 8.09 9.59 -6.00
CA ARG A 169 7.29 9.11 -7.11
C ARG A 169 7.81 7.77 -7.65
N VAL A 170 6.94 6.97 -8.26
CA VAL A 170 7.30 5.65 -8.81
C VAL A 170 8.49 5.75 -9.78
N THR A 171 8.55 6.80 -10.58
CA THR A 171 9.63 7.01 -11.56
C THR A 171 11.00 7.35 -10.96
N SER A 172 11.09 7.57 -9.64
CA SER A 172 12.39 7.79 -8.98
C SER A 172 13.18 6.49 -8.75
N GLU A 173 12.55 5.33 -8.91
CA GLU A 173 13.19 4.02 -8.88
C GLU A 173 13.11 3.35 -10.26
N PRO A 174 14.10 3.56 -11.17
CA PRO A 174 14.12 2.89 -12.46
C PRO A 174 14.21 1.38 -12.31
N VAL A 175 13.38 0.66 -13.03
CA VAL A 175 13.29 -0.80 -12.96
C VAL A 175 13.95 -1.42 -14.19
N SER A 176 14.90 -2.35 -13.97
CA SER A 176 15.55 -3.09 -15.04
C SER A 176 14.70 -4.27 -15.53
N TRP A 177 15.08 -4.83 -16.67
CA TRP A 177 14.48 -6.04 -17.22
C TRP A 177 14.47 -7.20 -16.22
N GLU A 178 15.61 -7.43 -15.57
CA GLU A 178 15.79 -8.52 -14.60
C GLU A 178 14.86 -8.34 -13.39
N ARG A 179 14.70 -7.11 -12.92
CA ARG A 179 13.80 -6.80 -11.80
C ARG A 179 12.34 -7.01 -12.15
N ILE A 180 11.92 -6.62 -13.37
CA ILE A 180 10.56 -6.90 -13.83
C ILE A 180 10.34 -8.40 -13.91
N ARG A 181 11.29 -9.14 -14.54
CA ARG A 181 11.21 -10.59 -14.66
C ARG A 181 11.12 -11.28 -13.29
N SER A 182 11.95 -10.86 -12.35
CA SER A 182 11.92 -11.36 -10.97
C SER A 182 10.62 -10.96 -10.23
N GLY A 183 10.14 -9.75 -10.42
CA GLY A 183 8.91 -9.26 -9.78
C GLY A 183 7.64 -9.93 -10.31
N LEU A 184 7.64 -10.34 -11.58
CA LEU A 184 6.58 -11.18 -12.15
C LEU A 184 6.55 -12.58 -11.54
N GLY A 185 7.65 -13.02 -10.90
CA GLY A 185 7.73 -14.23 -10.09
C GLY A 185 7.37 -15.50 -10.86
N SER A 186 6.35 -16.21 -10.36
CA SER A 186 5.87 -17.47 -10.95
C SER A 186 4.92 -17.29 -12.14
N LEU A 187 4.67 -16.05 -12.58
CA LEU A 187 3.78 -15.82 -13.73
C LEU A 187 4.52 -16.17 -15.02
N THR A 188 3.94 -17.05 -15.80
CA THR A 188 4.41 -17.36 -17.15
C THR A 188 3.97 -16.27 -18.10
N ILE A 189 4.89 -15.36 -18.43
CA ILE A 189 4.65 -14.22 -19.30
C ILE A 189 5.72 -14.22 -20.41
N ALA A 190 5.28 -14.10 -21.65
CA ALA A 190 6.18 -14.08 -22.79
C ALA A 190 7.08 -12.83 -22.77
N ASP A 191 8.33 -12.97 -23.25
CA ASP A 191 9.35 -11.91 -23.22
C ASP A 191 8.89 -10.61 -23.92
N HIS A 192 8.18 -10.70 -25.05
CA HIS A 192 7.64 -9.55 -25.74
C HIS A 192 6.61 -8.75 -24.89
N MET A 193 5.96 -9.40 -23.92
CA MET A 193 5.06 -8.71 -22.99
C MET A 193 5.85 -8.00 -21.91
N VAL A 194 6.95 -8.60 -21.42
CA VAL A 194 7.88 -7.94 -20.48
C VAL A 194 8.50 -6.70 -21.12
N GLU A 195 8.85 -6.76 -22.42
CA GLU A 195 9.33 -5.60 -23.19
C GLU A 195 8.33 -4.44 -23.24
N LYS A 196 7.02 -4.74 -23.23
CA LYS A 196 5.96 -3.71 -23.19
C LYS A 196 5.66 -3.25 -21.77
N LEU A 197 5.70 -4.14 -20.79
CA LEU A 197 5.44 -3.82 -19.38
C LEU A 197 6.54 -2.94 -18.78
N GLY A 198 7.81 -3.17 -19.12
CA GLY A 198 8.95 -2.43 -18.60
C GLY A 198 8.84 -0.92 -18.77
N PRO A 199 8.73 -0.40 -19.98
CA PRO A 199 8.52 1.02 -20.23
C PRO A 199 7.25 1.57 -19.57
N ALA A 200 6.16 0.78 -19.52
CA ALA A 200 4.91 1.18 -18.89
C ALA A 200 5.09 1.43 -17.39
N VAL A 201 5.72 0.50 -16.68
CA VAL A 201 6.03 0.60 -15.25
C VAL A 201 6.98 1.77 -14.99
N ASN A 202 8.06 1.89 -15.77
CA ASN A 202 9.05 2.96 -15.60
C ASN A 202 8.49 4.37 -15.89
N SER A 203 7.43 4.47 -16.68
CA SER A 203 6.80 5.75 -16.97
C SER A 203 6.00 6.31 -15.78
N GLY A 204 5.55 5.45 -14.86
CA GLY A 204 4.63 5.80 -13.77
C GLY A 204 3.29 6.35 -14.26
N ARG A 205 2.95 6.13 -15.55
CA ARG A 205 1.72 6.58 -16.17
C ARG A 205 0.62 5.53 -16.06
N ALA A 206 -0.60 5.92 -16.44
CA ALA A 206 -1.72 4.99 -16.45
C ALA A 206 -1.55 3.86 -17.47
N ILE A 207 -1.88 2.65 -17.06
CA ILE A 207 -1.80 1.42 -17.86
C ILE A 207 -3.21 0.84 -17.98
N LEU A 208 -3.60 0.44 -19.17
CA LEU A 208 -4.80 -0.34 -19.44
C LEU A 208 -4.40 -1.78 -19.78
N LEU A 209 -4.80 -2.74 -18.95
CA LEU A 209 -4.71 -4.17 -19.22
C LEU A 209 -6.09 -4.64 -19.66
N TYR A 210 -6.19 -5.15 -20.88
CA TYR A 210 -7.48 -5.62 -21.43
C TYR A 210 -7.34 -6.96 -22.10
N GLY A 211 -8.47 -7.64 -22.36
CA GLY A 211 -8.52 -8.93 -23.03
C GLY A 211 -9.40 -9.96 -22.32
N PRO A 212 -9.47 -11.20 -22.80
CA PRO A 212 -10.38 -12.22 -22.29
C PRO A 212 -10.21 -12.49 -20.78
N PRO A 213 -11.29 -12.86 -20.07
CA PRO A 213 -11.25 -13.15 -18.65
C PRO A 213 -10.37 -14.38 -18.35
N GLY A 214 -9.80 -14.41 -17.12
CA GLY A 214 -9.03 -15.57 -16.65
C GLY A 214 -7.61 -15.69 -17.19
N ASN A 215 -7.05 -14.65 -17.85
CA ASN A 215 -5.69 -14.66 -18.40
C ASN A 215 -4.67 -13.88 -17.54
N GLY A 216 -5.00 -13.60 -16.28
CA GLY A 216 -4.01 -13.11 -15.31
C GLY A 216 -3.79 -11.60 -15.30
N LYS A 217 -4.67 -10.76 -15.88
CA LYS A 217 -4.55 -9.29 -15.86
C LYS A 217 -4.33 -8.73 -14.45
N THR A 218 -5.19 -9.10 -13.51
CA THR A 218 -5.09 -8.71 -12.10
C THR A 218 -3.81 -9.22 -11.46
N SER A 219 -3.41 -10.48 -11.78
CA SER A 219 -2.16 -11.07 -11.27
C SER A 219 -0.94 -10.32 -11.77
N ILE A 220 -0.93 -9.88 -13.04
CA ILE A 220 0.13 -9.05 -13.62
C ILE A 220 0.18 -7.69 -12.90
N ALA A 221 -0.97 -7.03 -12.71
CA ALA A 221 -1.01 -5.76 -12.00
C ALA A 221 -0.49 -5.86 -10.55
N LEU A 222 -0.87 -6.93 -9.85
CA LEU A 222 -0.41 -7.20 -8.47
C LEU A 222 1.07 -7.54 -8.41
N SER A 223 1.62 -8.20 -9.42
CA SER A 223 3.03 -8.59 -9.46
C SER A 223 3.98 -7.40 -9.52
N PHE A 224 3.50 -6.22 -9.96
CA PHE A 224 4.29 -4.99 -9.91
C PHE A 224 4.73 -4.63 -8.48
N ALA A 225 4.02 -5.09 -7.46
CA ALA A 225 4.44 -4.90 -6.07
C ALA A 225 5.81 -5.55 -5.76
N GLY A 226 6.15 -6.66 -6.42
CA GLY A 226 7.44 -7.32 -6.29
C GLY A 226 8.57 -6.66 -7.09
N VAL A 227 8.23 -5.72 -7.99
CA VAL A 227 9.20 -5.04 -8.84
C VAL A 227 9.90 -3.91 -8.08
N PHE A 228 9.20 -3.24 -7.16
CA PHE A 228 9.73 -2.14 -6.36
C PHE A 228 10.23 -2.64 -5.00
N SER A 229 11.40 -2.16 -4.59
CA SER A 229 12.03 -2.59 -3.34
C SER A 229 12.34 -1.43 -2.39
N ASP A 230 12.19 -0.20 -2.85
CA ASP A 230 12.49 0.97 -2.03
C ASP A 230 11.46 1.18 -0.90
N VAL A 231 11.90 1.93 0.10
CA VAL A 231 11.08 2.37 1.21
C VAL A 231 10.66 3.81 0.96
N ILE A 232 9.37 4.07 1.07
CA ILE A 232 8.80 5.42 0.99
C ILE A 232 8.22 5.84 2.34
N PHE A 233 7.95 7.13 2.52
CA PHE A 233 7.48 7.70 3.77
C PHE A 233 6.10 8.33 3.59
N VAL A 234 5.15 7.91 4.42
CA VAL A 234 3.78 8.42 4.45
C VAL A 234 3.51 9.04 5.82
N PRO A 235 2.97 10.26 5.91
CA PRO A 235 2.69 10.85 7.22
C PRO A 235 1.46 10.20 7.86
N PHE A 236 1.39 10.22 9.20
CA PHE A 236 0.16 9.82 9.89
C PHE A 236 -1.02 10.68 9.46
N ALA A 237 -0.81 12.00 9.43
CA ALA A 237 -1.82 12.97 9.06
C ALA A 237 -1.18 14.23 8.44
N VAL A 238 -1.99 14.97 7.69
CA VAL A 238 -1.64 16.26 7.08
C VAL A 238 -2.56 17.32 7.64
N GLU A 239 -2.00 18.50 7.97
CA GLU A 239 -2.76 19.69 8.33
C GLU A 239 -3.02 20.55 7.10
N ILE A 240 -4.27 21.00 6.94
CA ILE A 240 -4.75 21.81 5.82
C ILE A 240 -5.70 22.86 6.37
N GLU A 241 -5.29 24.12 6.41
CA GLU A 241 -6.15 25.22 6.88
C GLU A 241 -6.78 24.97 8.26
N GLY A 242 -6.01 24.43 9.20
CA GLY A 242 -6.48 24.09 10.56
C GLY A 242 -7.28 22.78 10.64
N GLN A 243 -7.49 22.09 9.53
CA GLN A 243 -8.18 20.80 9.48
C GLN A 243 -7.16 19.66 9.36
N ILE A 244 -7.50 18.50 9.90
CA ILE A 244 -6.60 17.33 9.87
C ILE A 244 -7.16 16.29 8.91
N MET A 245 -6.31 15.82 7.98
CA MET A 245 -6.58 14.71 7.08
C MET A 245 -5.66 13.55 7.44
N ARG A 246 -6.22 12.41 7.83
CA ARG A 246 -5.49 11.18 8.10
C ARG A 246 -5.10 10.51 6.78
N ILE A 247 -3.82 10.14 6.64
CA ILE A 247 -3.27 9.46 5.45
C ILE A 247 -2.88 8.04 5.77
N TYR A 248 -2.05 7.83 6.81
CA TYR A 248 -1.57 6.49 7.13
C TYR A 248 -2.72 5.58 7.57
N ASP A 249 -2.80 4.42 6.91
CA ASP A 249 -3.80 3.40 7.18
C ASP A 249 -3.11 2.02 7.15
N PRO A 250 -3.06 1.29 8.27
CA PRO A 250 -2.38 0.00 8.35
C PRO A 250 -3.02 -1.09 7.47
N ASN A 251 -4.25 -0.90 7.00
CA ASN A 251 -4.89 -1.85 6.08
C ASN A 251 -4.29 -1.77 4.66
N PHE A 252 -3.76 -0.63 4.27
CA PHE A 252 -3.18 -0.38 2.94
C PHE A 252 -1.66 -0.22 2.98
N HIS A 253 -1.12 0.31 4.06
CA HIS A 253 0.28 0.66 4.20
C HIS A 253 1.04 -0.42 4.99
N ARG A 254 1.85 -1.20 4.29
CA ARG A 254 2.65 -2.27 4.88
C ARG A 254 4.00 -1.73 5.33
N LEU A 255 4.37 -2.01 6.58
CA LEU A 255 5.71 -1.71 7.07
C LEU A 255 6.76 -2.51 6.29
N PRO A 256 7.97 -1.96 6.09
CA PRO A 256 9.00 -2.63 5.31
C PRO A 256 9.62 -3.85 6.04
N VAL A 257 9.47 -3.92 7.35
CA VAL A 257 9.92 -5.02 8.22
C VAL A 257 8.73 -5.58 8.97
N ASP A 258 8.72 -6.90 9.18
CA ASP A 258 7.65 -7.58 9.92
C ASP A 258 7.58 -7.04 11.36
N PRO A 259 6.40 -6.59 11.83
CA PRO A 259 6.21 -6.11 13.20
C PRO A 259 6.64 -7.12 14.28
N ASP A 260 6.50 -8.41 14.02
CA ASP A 260 6.89 -9.47 14.97
C ASP A 260 8.42 -9.56 15.12
N LEU A 261 9.19 -9.23 14.10
CA LEU A 261 10.65 -9.12 14.17
C LEU A 261 11.11 -7.88 14.94
N LEU A 262 10.32 -6.79 14.91
CA LEU A 262 10.59 -5.57 15.69
C LEU A 262 10.38 -5.80 17.20
N ALA A 263 9.47 -6.68 17.59
CA ALA A 263 9.14 -6.97 18.98
C ALA A 263 10.26 -7.76 19.70
N HIS A 264 11.13 -8.46 18.98
CA HIS A 264 12.21 -9.29 19.52
C HIS A 264 13.59 -8.61 19.50
N GLY A 265 13.72 -7.45 18.84
CA GLY A 265 14.92 -6.64 18.86
C GLY A 265 14.98 -5.80 20.14
N GLY A 266 15.84 -6.16 21.08
CA GLY A 266 16.06 -5.41 22.31
C GLY A 266 16.29 -3.93 22.00
N VAL A 267 15.55 -3.08 22.69
CA VAL A 267 15.69 -1.63 22.64
C VAL A 267 17.09 -1.26 23.07
N THR A 268 17.97 -0.97 22.10
CA THR A 268 19.23 -0.28 22.42
C THR A 268 18.92 1.20 22.61
N PRO A 269 19.19 1.78 23.78
CA PRO A 269 18.83 3.16 24.10
C PRO A 269 19.77 4.21 23.49
N PHE A 270 20.47 3.90 22.39
CA PHE A 270 21.53 4.74 21.86
C PHE A 270 21.13 5.53 20.62
N ARG A 271 21.20 6.85 20.80
CA ARG A 271 21.19 7.95 19.81
C ARG A 271 20.30 7.71 18.60
N HIS A 272 19.15 8.37 18.62
CA HIS A 272 18.34 8.58 17.45
C HIS A 272 19.18 9.25 16.33
N GLU A 273 19.66 8.48 15.39
CA GLU A 273 19.91 9.02 14.05
C GLU A 273 18.51 9.20 13.44
N GLY A 274 17.91 10.37 13.75
CA GLY A 274 16.48 10.55 13.63
C GLY A 274 16.08 10.98 12.24
N PHE A 275 15.02 10.39 11.79
CA PHE A 275 14.13 11.01 10.82
C PHE A 275 12.83 11.44 11.54
N ASP A 276 12.09 12.36 10.94
CA ASP A 276 10.83 12.87 11.49
C ASP A 276 9.82 11.74 11.72
N ALA A 277 9.54 11.44 12.99
CA ALA A 277 8.71 10.35 13.43
C ALA A 277 7.22 10.49 13.06
N ARG A 278 6.81 11.65 12.56
CA ARG A 278 5.48 11.87 12.00
C ARG A 278 5.27 11.14 10.67
N TRP A 279 6.36 10.67 10.06
CA TRP A 279 6.37 9.89 8.82
C TRP A 279 6.60 8.41 9.12
N VAL A 280 5.78 7.58 8.52
CA VAL A 280 5.86 6.12 8.63
C VAL A 280 6.59 5.58 7.40
N PRO A 281 7.69 4.85 7.58
CA PRO A 281 8.32 4.14 6.48
C PRO A 281 7.45 2.96 6.07
N ILE A 282 7.16 2.84 4.78
CA ILE A 282 6.32 1.78 4.22
C ILE A 282 6.92 1.24 2.92
N ARG A 283 6.53 0.03 2.53
CA ARG A 283 6.69 -0.43 1.15
C ARG A 283 5.71 0.33 0.27
N ARG A 284 6.05 0.51 -1.01
CA ARG A 284 5.13 1.18 -1.94
C ARG A 284 3.75 0.53 -1.89
N PRO A 285 2.67 1.30 -1.69
CA PRO A 285 1.32 0.76 -1.55
C PRO A 285 0.78 0.27 -2.89
N PHE A 286 0.09 -0.88 -2.87
CA PHE A 286 -0.63 -1.43 -4.00
C PHE A 286 -2.08 -1.64 -3.56
N ILE A 287 -2.96 -0.74 -3.98
CA ILE A 287 -4.36 -0.73 -3.60
C ILE A 287 -5.20 -1.22 -4.76
N VAL A 288 -5.97 -2.27 -4.53
CA VAL A 288 -6.87 -2.85 -5.53
C VAL A 288 -8.30 -2.52 -5.15
N THR A 289 -9.06 -2.07 -6.13
CA THR A 289 -10.50 -1.85 -6.02
C THR A 289 -11.20 -2.54 -7.19
N GLY A 290 -12.37 -3.10 -6.93
CA GLY A 290 -13.18 -3.80 -7.92
C GLY A 290 -14.53 -3.12 -8.16
N GLY A 291 -15.59 -3.91 -8.21
CA GLY A 291 -16.97 -3.45 -8.44
C GLY A 291 -17.52 -2.52 -7.35
N GLU A 292 -16.94 -2.56 -6.16
CA GLU A 292 -17.32 -1.72 -5.00
C GLU A 292 -16.89 -0.26 -5.13
N LEU A 293 -15.99 0.09 -6.05
CA LEU A 293 -15.46 1.45 -6.19
C LEU A 293 -16.57 2.45 -6.49
N THR A 294 -16.63 3.51 -5.68
CA THR A 294 -17.55 4.64 -5.84
C THR A 294 -16.78 5.95 -5.96
N LEU A 295 -17.42 7.00 -6.49
CA LEU A 295 -16.79 8.34 -6.57
C LEU A 295 -16.45 8.91 -5.18
N SER A 296 -17.26 8.61 -4.17
CA SER A 296 -17.00 9.06 -2.80
C SER A 296 -15.73 8.48 -2.19
N MET A 297 -15.28 7.30 -2.64
CA MET A 297 -13.99 6.72 -2.23
C MET A 297 -12.79 7.44 -2.86
N LEU A 298 -13.02 8.25 -3.90
CA LEU A 298 -12.02 9.07 -4.58
C LEU A 298 -12.05 10.54 -4.16
N ASP A 299 -12.92 10.90 -3.22
CA ASP A 299 -12.99 12.23 -2.62
C ASP A 299 -12.70 12.17 -1.11
N LEU A 300 -12.46 13.33 -0.50
CA LEU A 300 -12.25 13.41 0.94
C LEU A 300 -13.49 12.94 1.68
N SER A 301 -13.30 12.03 2.62
CA SER A 301 -14.35 11.60 3.52
C SER A 301 -14.26 12.42 4.82
N TYR A 302 -15.25 13.29 5.07
CA TYR A 302 -15.36 14.01 6.32
C TYR A 302 -16.28 13.25 7.29
N ASP A 303 -15.75 12.96 8.49
CA ASP A 303 -16.56 12.39 9.57
C ASP A 303 -17.10 13.55 10.43
N PRO A 304 -18.42 13.85 10.37
CA PRO A 304 -19.01 14.95 11.12
C PRO A 304 -19.05 14.69 12.64
N THR A 305 -18.90 13.45 13.08
CA THR A 305 -18.82 13.10 14.50
C THR A 305 -17.42 13.29 15.04
N ALA A 306 -16.43 12.81 14.27
CA ALA A 306 -15.03 12.88 14.65
C ALA A 306 -14.36 14.21 14.27
N ASN A 307 -14.96 15.00 13.38
CA ASN A 307 -14.47 16.29 12.91
C ASN A 307 -13.02 16.24 12.38
N PHE A 308 -12.71 15.25 11.55
CA PHE A 308 -11.48 15.19 10.75
C PHE A 308 -11.74 14.43 9.44
N TYR A 309 -10.76 14.45 8.54
CA TYR A 309 -10.88 13.84 7.22
C TYR A 309 -10.11 12.54 7.12
N GLU A 310 -10.67 11.60 6.37
CA GLU A 310 -9.96 10.46 5.79
C GLU A 310 -9.53 10.79 4.37
N ALA A 311 -8.28 10.48 4.07
CA ALA A 311 -7.78 10.59 2.71
C ALA A 311 -8.47 9.59 1.78
N PRO A 312 -8.77 9.97 0.53
CA PRO A 312 -9.31 9.07 -0.47
C PRO A 312 -8.32 7.94 -0.82
N LEU A 313 -8.83 6.84 -1.38
CA LEU A 313 -8.02 5.63 -1.64
C LEU A 313 -6.82 5.89 -2.54
N HIS A 314 -6.97 6.73 -3.58
CA HIS A 314 -5.86 7.04 -4.48
C HIS A 314 -4.74 7.84 -3.77
N LEU A 315 -5.08 8.72 -2.82
CA LEU A 315 -4.06 9.38 -1.98
C LEU A 315 -3.32 8.39 -1.07
N LYS A 316 -4.00 7.36 -0.59
CA LYS A 316 -3.35 6.27 0.16
C LYS A 316 -2.45 5.43 -0.75
N ALA A 317 -2.64 5.46 -2.07
CA ALA A 317 -1.80 4.78 -3.06
C ALA A 317 -0.61 5.62 -3.56
N LEU A 318 -0.44 6.86 -3.07
CA LEU A 318 0.63 7.77 -3.51
C LEU A 318 2.02 7.14 -3.40
N GLY A 319 2.80 7.30 -4.46
CA GLY A 319 4.13 6.68 -4.58
C GLY A 319 4.10 5.18 -4.86
N GLY A 320 2.94 4.59 -5.09
CA GLY A 320 2.73 3.18 -5.42
C GLY A 320 1.79 3.00 -6.62
N CYS A 321 0.84 2.09 -6.50
CA CYS A 321 -0.07 1.74 -7.58
C CYS A 321 -1.53 1.67 -7.09
N PHE A 322 -2.43 2.27 -7.86
CA PHE A 322 -3.86 2.16 -7.68
C PHE A 322 -4.46 1.33 -8.82
N ILE A 323 -5.00 0.16 -8.50
CA ILE A 323 -5.49 -0.83 -9.46
C ILE A 323 -7.01 -0.82 -9.42
N ILE A 324 -7.65 -0.56 -10.57
CA ILE A 324 -9.09 -0.70 -10.76
C ILE A 324 -9.32 -1.96 -11.56
N ASP A 325 -9.72 -3.01 -10.86
CA ASP A 325 -9.98 -4.30 -11.47
C ASP A 325 -11.44 -4.40 -11.95
N ASP A 326 -11.67 -5.26 -12.96
CA ASP A 326 -12.97 -5.39 -13.62
C ASP A 326 -13.59 -4.04 -14.04
N PHE A 327 -12.74 -3.12 -14.53
CA PHE A 327 -13.18 -1.79 -14.93
C PHE A 327 -14.31 -1.87 -15.96
N GLY A 328 -15.38 -1.15 -15.71
CA GLY A 328 -16.64 -1.22 -16.45
C GLY A 328 -17.73 -2.06 -15.77
N ARG A 329 -17.43 -2.68 -14.63
CA ARG A 329 -18.39 -3.45 -13.82
C ARG A 329 -18.68 -2.82 -12.46
N GLN A 330 -18.15 -1.62 -12.21
CA GLN A 330 -18.42 -0.84 -11.01
C GLN A 330 -19.88 -0.38 -10.96
N ILE A 331 -20.38 -0.08 -9.75
CA ILE A 331 -21.69 0.54 -9.54
C ILE A 331 -21.75 1.91 -10.24
N VAL A 332 -20.65 2.65 -10.23
CA VAL A 332 -20.49 3.94 -10.92
C VAL A 332 -20.19 3.68 -12.40
N SER A 333 -20.78 4.48 -13.27
CA SER A 333 -20.51 4.37 -14.71
C SER A 333 -19.04 4.64 -15.04
N PRO A 334 -18.44 3.91 -15.99
CA PRO A 334 -17.06 4.17 -16.43
C PRO A 334 -16.83 5.64 -16.80
N ALA A 335 -17.76 6.26 -17.50
CA ALA A 335 -17.65 7.67 -17.89
C ALA A 335 -17.54 8.60 -16.68
N ALA A 336 -18.27 8.35 -15.60
CA ALA A 336 -18.19 9.19 -14.39
C ALA A 336 -16.83 9.04 -13.67
N LEU A 337 -16.31 7.80 -13.54
CA LEU A 337 -14.97 7.55 -13.00
C LEU A 337 -13.88 8.20 -13.85
N LEU A 338 -13.97 8.05 -15.17
CA LEU A 338 -13.00 8.60 -16.12
C LEU A 338 -12.99 10.13 -16.09
N ASN A 339 -14.17 10.77 -16.04
CA ASN A 339 -14.30 12.21 -15.96
C ASN A 339 -13.68 12.77 -14.66
N ARG A 340 -13.83 12.06 -13.51
CA ARG A 340 -13.17 12.46 -12.25
C ARG A 340 -11.64 12.47 -12.39
N TRP A 341 -11.08 11.63 -13.26
CA TRP A 341 -9.64 11.43 -13.39
C TRP A 341 -8.98 12.09 -14.61
N ILE A 342 -9.74 12.84 -15.41
CA ILE A 342 -9.17 13.58 -16.55
C ILE A 342 -8.01 14.46 -16.08
N VAL A 343 -8.24 15.32 -15.10
CA VAL A 343 -7.22 16.27 -14.61
C VAL A 343 -6.06 15.57 -13.93
N PRO A 344 -6.27 14.63 -12.99
CA PRO A 344 -5.19 13.88 -12.38
C PRO A 344 -4.28 13.16 -13.38
N LEU A 345 -4.84 12.50 -14.38
CA LEU A 345 -4.06 11.74 -15.35
C LEU A 345 -3.28 12.65 -16.35
N GLU A 346 -3.83 13.82 -16.70
CA GLU A 346 -3.15 14.76 -17.59
C GLU A 346 -2.13 15.65 -16.86
N SER A 347 -2.57 16.31 -15.80
CA SER A 347 -1.80 17.36 -15.13
C SER A 347 -0.98 16.87 -13.95
N ARG A 348 -1.13 15.59 -13.56
CA ARG A 348 -0.46 14.97 -12.41
C ARG A 348 -0.73 15.72 -11.09
N VAL A 349 -1.96 16.19 -10.97
CA VAL A 349 -2.43 16.96 -9.82
C VAL A 349 -3.89 16.63 -9.57
N ASP A 350 -4.27 16.44 -8.32
CA ASP A 350 -5.66 16.34 -7.91
C ASP A 350 -6.07 17.56 -7.08
N TYR A 351 -7.33 17.98 -7.25
CA TYR A 351 -7.97 19.05 -6.49
C TYR A 351 -9.01 18.45 -5.55
N LEU A 352 -8.76 18.59 -4.27
CA LEU A 352 -9.66 18.13 -3.22
C LEU A 352 -10.32 19.32 -2.53
N LYS A 353 -11.51 19.11 -1.99
CA LYS A 353 -12.29 20.17 -1.37
C LYS A 353 -12.66 19.82 0.06
N LEU A 354 -12.37 20.73 1.00
CA LEU A 354 -12.84 20.64 2.36
C LEU A 354 -14.34 20.93 2.45
N HIS A 355 -15.02 20.42 3.46
CA HIS A 355 -16.44 20.74 3.73
C HIS A 355 -16.67 22.24 3.96
N THR A 356 -15.63 22.96 4.40
CA THR A 356 -15.63 24.43 4.54
C THR A 356 -15.71 25.18 3.22
N GLY A 357 -15.54 24.48 2.09
CA GLY A 357 -15.53 25.07 0.74
C GLY A 357 -14.14 25.34 0.18
N THR A 358 -13.10 25.35 1.02
CA THR A 358 -11.70 25.57 0.60
C THR A 358 -11.21 24.38 -0.25
N SER A 359 -10.60 24.69 -1.39
CA SER A 359 -9.97 23.67 -2.25
C SER A 359 -8.46 23.72 -2.11
N PHE A 360 -7.82 22.57 -2.13
CA PHE A 360 -6.37 22.45 -2.10
C PHE A 360 -5.88 21.44 -3.13
N GLN A 361 -4.61 21.50 -3.42
CA GLN A 361 -3.97 20.73 -4.48
C GLN A 361 -3.00 19.72 -3.89
N VAL A 362 -3.04 18.48 -4.41
CA VAL A 362 -2.08 17.43 -4.10
C VAL A 362 -1.46 16.88 -5.38
N PRO A 363 -0.17 16.47 -5.38
CA PRO A 363 0.42 15.77 -6.51
C PRO A 363 -0.27 14.41 -6.72
N PHE A 364 -0.46 14.01 -7.97
CA PHE A 364 -0.97 12.70 -8.36
C PHE A 364 0.20 11.85 -8.86
N GLU A 365 0.90 11.19 -7.93
CA GLU A 365 2.17 10.49 -8.20
C GLU A 365 2.07 8.97 -8.00
N GLU A 366 0.86 8.43 -8.07
CA GLU A 366 0.60 7.00 -8.18
C GLU A 366 0.53 6.56 -9.64
N MET A 367 0.89 5.30 -9.88
CA MET A 367 0.62 4.59 -11.12
C MET A 367 -0.80 4.05 -11.07
N VAL A 368 -1.60 4.30 -12.10
CA VAL A 368 -2.97 3.77 -12.17
C VAL A 368 -3.01 2.63 -13.17
N VAL A 369 -3.57 1.49 -12.75
CA VAL A 369 -3.78 0.34 -13.63
C VAL A 369 -5.28 0.06 -13.75
N PHE A 370 -5.80 0.18 -14.95
CA PHE A 370 -7.14 -0.28 -15.29
C PHE A 370 -7.05 -1.71 -15.82
N SER A 371 -7.85 -2.62 -15.28
CA SER A 371 -7.96 -4.00 -15.75
C SER A 371 -9.41 -4.26 -16.20
N THR A 372 -9.61 -4.70 -17.43
CA THR A 372 -10.97 -4.94 -17.99
C THR A 372 -11.02 -6.16 -18.87
N ASN A 373 -12.21 -6.78 -18.89
CA ASN A 373 -12.54 -7.86 -19.83
C ASN A 373 -13.38 -7.37 -21.03
N LEU A 374 -13.68 -6.06 -21.05
CA LEU A 374 -14.47 -5.43 -22.12
C LEU A 374 -13.54 -4.84 -23.16
N ASP A 375 -14.07 -4.61 -24.37
CA ASP A 375 -13.32 -3.90 -25.39
C ASP A 375 -13.10 -2.43 -24.96
N PRO A 376 -11.86 -1.92 -25.01
CA PRO A 376 -11.59 -0.54 -24.65
C PRO A 376 -12.37 0.51 -25.45
N GLU A 377 -12.68 0.24 -26.73
CA GLU A 377 -13.43 1.16 -27.59
C GLU A 377 -14.92 1.22 -27.23
N ASP A 378 -15.47 0.13 -26.69
CA ASP A 378 -16.84 0.09 -26.17
C ASP A 378 -16.98 0.74 -24.79
N LEU A 379 -15.86 0.82 -24.04
CA LEU A 379 -15.84 1.22 -22.65
C LEU A 379 -15.47 2.72 -22.46
N MET A 380 -14.65 3.25 -23.34
CA MET A 380 -14.03 4.56 -23.20
C MET A 380 -14.09 5.33 -24.53
N ASP A 381 -14.37 6.63 -24.43
CA ASP A 381 -14.26 7.49 -25.60
C ASP A 381 -12.81 7.65 -26.11
N PRO A 382 -12.62 7.99 -27.40
CA PRO A 382 -11.27 8.16 -27.97
C PRO A 382 -10.46 9.27 -27.29
N ALA A 383 -11.11 10.27 -26.69
CA ALA A 383 -10.42 11.36 -26.01
C ALA A 383 -9.82 10.89 -24.69
N PHE A 384 -10.48 9.95 -23.98
CA PHE A 384 -9.92 9.34 -22.78
C PHE A 384 -8.84 8.31 -23.13
N LEU A 385 -9.06 7.46 -24.15
CA LEU A 385 -8.07 6.48 -24.59
C LEU A 385 -6.71 7.11 -24.94
N ARG A 386 -6.67 8.36 -25.40
CA ARG A 386 -5.42 9.09 -25.65
C ARG A 386 -4.66 9.42 -24.37
N ARG A 387 -5.33 9.49 -23.20
CA ARG A 387 -4.72 9.77 -21.89
C ARG A 387 -4.12 8.53 -21.23
N LEU A 388 -4.43 7.35 -21.77
CA LEU A 388 -3.83 6.08 -21.36
C LEU A 388 -2.70 5.72 -22.34
N PRO A 389 -1.44 6.09 -22.06
CA PRO A 389 -0.34 5.89 -23.02
C PRO A 389 -0.01 4.42 -23.23
N TYR A 390 -0.28 3.57 -22.26
CA TYR A 390 0.01 2.14 -22.32
C TYR A 390 -1.28 1.32 -22.31
N LYS A 391 -1.52 0.62 -23.42
CA LYS A 391 -2.64 -0.30 -23.62
C LYS A 391 -2.05 -1.65 -23.97
N LEU A 392 -2.23 -2.61 -23.07
CA LEU A 392 -1.60 -3.92 -23.16
C LEU A 392 -2.69 -4.99 -23.22
N GLU A 393 -2.76 -5.67 -24.33
CA GLU A 393 -3.67 -6.79 -24.52
C GLU A 393 -3.07 -8.04 -23.88
N ILE A 394 -3.80 -8.62 -22.94
CA ILE A 394 -3.47 -9.90 -22.31
C ILE A 394 -4.33 -10.96 -22.97
N GLY A 395 -3.80 -11.55 -24.01
CA GLY A 395 -4.48 -12.57 -24.80
C GLY A 395 -4.53 -13.94 -24.12
N VAL A 396 -5.04 -14.91 -24.87
CA VAL A 396 -5.05 -16.30 -24.45
C VAL A 396 -3.64 -16.90 -24.51
N PRO A 397 -3.26 -17.82 -23.61
CA PRO A 397 -1.94 -18.46 -23.62
C PRO A 397 -1.78 -19.35 -24.87
N THR A 398 -0.61 -19.35 -25.44
CA THR A 398 -0.24 -20.38 -26.44
C THR A 398 -0.20 -21.75 -25.78
N PRO A 399 -0.30 -22.85 -26.55
CA PRO A 399 -0.16 -24.21 -25.99
C PRO A 399 1.15 -24.41 -25.21
N GLU A 400 2.24 -23.77 -25.63
CA GLU A 400 3.54 -23.81 -24.95
C GLU A 400 3.47 -23.11 -23.60
N ALA A 401 2.93 -21.88 -23.56
CA ALA A 401 2.72 -21.12 -22.33
C ALA A 401 1.76 -21.85 -21.38
N PHE A 402 0.73 -22.49 -21.92
CA PHE A 402 -0.22 -23.27 -21.13
C PHE A 402 0.47 -24.47 -20.45
N ARG A 403 1.36 -25.20 -21.16
CA ARG A 403 2.14 -26.29 -20.57
C ARG A 403 3.02 -25.81 -19.44
N GLU A 404 3.68 -24.69 -19.62
CA GLU A 404 4.54 -24.09 -18.58
C GLU A 404 3.71 -23.67 -17.36
N ILE A 405 2.56 -22.99 -17.56
CA ILE A 405 1.65 -22.61 -16.47
C ILE A 405 1.18 -23.88 -15.72
N PHE A 406 0.81 -24.93 -16.46
CA PHE A 406 0.34 -26.18 -15.85
C PHE A 406 1.43 -26.84 -15.01
N ALA A 407 2.64 -26.92 -15.53
CA ALA A 407 3.80 -27.48 -14.83
C ALA A 407 4.13 -26.69 -13.55
N ASN A 408 4.13 -25.36 -13.62
CA ASN A 408 4.39 -24.49 -12.48
C ASN A 408 3.30 -24.63 -11.39
N VAL A 409 2.04 -24.70 -11.78
CA VAL A 409 0.92 -24.89 -10.85
C VAL A 409 0.96 -26.26 -10.19
N ALA A 410 1.23 -27.32 -10.95
CA ALA A 410 1.34 -28.68 -10.43
C ALA A 410 2.54 -28.81 -9.47
N ALA A 411 3.68 -28.24 -9.81
CA ALA A 411 4.88 -28.24 -8.96
C ALA A 411 4.62 -27.49 -7.63
N ALA A 412 3.95 -26.34 -7.68
CA ALA A 412 3.55 -25.59 -6.48
C ALA A 412 2.58 -26.38 -5.57
N ALA A 413 1.78 -27.28 -6.17
CA ALA A 413 0.89 -28.19 -5.47
C ALA A 413 1.57 -29.53 -5.08
N SER A 414 2.86 -29.69 -5.33
CA SER A 414 3.62 -30.95 -5.12
C SER A 414 2.99 -32.15 -5.83
N LEU A 415 2.47 -31.94 -7.05
CA LEU A 415 1.88 -32.95 -7.91
C LEU A 415 2.80 -33.28 -9.06
N GLU A 416 3.14 -34.58 -9.21
CA GLU A 416 3.81 -35.06 -10.42
C GLU A 416 2.84 -35.11 -11.59
N VAL A 417 3.26 -34.56 -12.74
CA VAL A 417 2.48 -34.54 -13.98
C VAL A 417 2.92 -35.71 -14.86
N PRO A 418 2.10 -36.77 -15.03
CA PRO A 418 2.45 -37.88 -15.90
C PRO A 418 2.60 -37.42 -17.37
N PRO A 419 3.47 -38.04 -18.15
CA PRO A 419 3.62 -37.73 -19.57
C PRO A 419 2.29 -37.83 -20.32
N GLY A 420 2.00 -36.86 -21.20
CA GLY A 420 0.77 -36.82 -21.98
C GLY A 420 -0.45 -36.24 -21.25
N THR A 421 -0.34 -35.95 -19.94
CA THR A 421 -1.46 -35.39 -19.17
C THR A 421 -1.87 -33.99 -19.67
N VAL A 422 -0.90 -33.11 -19.89
CA VAL A 422 -1.18 -31.73 -20.32
C VAL A 422 -1.75 -31.70 -21.74
N GLU A 423 -1.23 -32.53 -22.63
CA GLU A 423 -1.73 -32.70 -23.99
C GLU A 423 -3.19 -33.15 -24.00
N SER A 424 -3.53 -34.14 -23.16
CA SER A 424 -4.89 -34.61 -23.00
C SER A 424 -5.83 -33.51 -22.48
N VAL A 425 -5.36 -32.68 -21.53
CA VAL A 425 -6.11 -31.53 -21.02
C VAL A 425 -6.35 -30.50 -22.14
N ILE A 426 -5.30 -30.15 -22.90
CA ILE A 426 -5.41 -29.22 -24.04
C ILE A 426 -6.42 -29.74 -25.06
N GLU A 427 -6.33 -31.03 -25.42
CA GLU A 427 -7.27 -31.64 -26.35
C GLU A 427 -8.71 -31.65 -25.84
N MET A 428 -8.92 -32.01 -24.57
CA MET A 428 -10.24 -31.94 -23.94
C MET A 428 -10.82 -30.53 -23.95
N ILE A 429 -10.03 -29.51 -23.66
CA ILE A 429 -10.52 -28.11 -23.65
C ILE A 429 -10.83 -27.64 -25.07
N THR A 430 -9.88 -27.83 -26.01
CA THR A 430 -9.97 -27.25 -27.36
C THR A 430 -10.85 -28.05 -28.28
N GLN A 431 -10.73 -29.39 -28.31
CA GLN A 431 -11.45 -30.26 -29.25
C GLN A 431 -12.79 -30.67 -28.68
N THR A 432 -12.82 -31.18 -27.43
CA THR A 432 -14.06 -31.73 -26.84
C THR A 432 -14.99 -30.63 -26.36
N LYS A 433 -14.48 -29.63 -25.65
CA LYS A 433 -15.28 -28.51 -25.11
C LYS A 433 -15.39 -27.33 -26.08
N LYS A 434 -14.58 -27.30 -27.13
CA LYS A 434 -14.49 -26.19 -28.11
C LYS A 434 -14.32 -24.82 -27.41
N MET A 435 -13.45 -24.77 -26.43
CA MET A 435 -13.11 -23.58 -25.67
C MET A 435 -11.68 -23.15 -26.01
N GLU A 436 -11.42 -21.85 -25.91
CA GLU A 436 -10.04 -21.33 -25.93
C GLU A 436 -9.33 -21.68 -24.63
N LEU A 437 -8.01 -21.82 -24.71
CA LEU A 437 -7.19 -21.98 -23.53
C LEU A 437 -7.23 -20.69 -22.70
N ALA A 438 -7.19 -20.80 -21.38
CA ALA A 438 -7.07 -19.65 -20.49
C ALA A 438 -6.06 -19.96 -19.38
N ALA A 439 -5.38 -18.93 -18.90
CA ALA A 439 -4.31 -19.08 -17.91
C ALA A 439 -4.83 -19.59 -16.54
N TYR A 440 -6.13 -19.45 -16.24
CA TYR A 440 -6.70 -19.98 -15.00
C TYR A 440 -7.02 -21.48 -15.06
N HIS A 441 -7.15 -22.08 -16.26
CA HIS A 441 -7.54 -23.48 -16.41
C HIS A 441 -6.60 -24.44 -15.67
N PRO A 442 -5.26 -24.32 -15.75
CA PRO A 442 -4.34 -25.19 -15.03
C PRO A 442 -4.61 -25.22 -13.53
N ARG A 443 -4.73 -24.04 -12.89
CA ARG A 443 -4.99 -23.94 -11.46
C ARG A 443 -6.34 -24.54 -11.10
N PHE A 444 -7.36 -24.21 -11.85
CA PHE A 444 -8.71 -24.76 -11.64
C PHE A 444 -8.71 -26.29 -11.70
N ILE A 445 -8.05 -26.88 -12.70
CA ILE A 445 -7.96 -28.34 -12.87
C ILE A 445 -7.19 -28.97 -11.72
N VAL A 446 -6.04 -28.45 -11.37
CA VAL A 446 -5.21 -28.94 -10.25
C VAL A 446 -6.00 -28.89 -8.94
N ASP A 447 -6.65 -27.76 -8.62
CA ASP A 447 -7.45 -27.62 -7.41
C ASP A 447 -8.62 -28.62 -7.36
N GLN A 448 -9.29 -28.86 -8.50
CA GLN A 448 -10.39 -29.86 -8.60
C GLN A 448 -9.88 -31.29 -8.43
N VAL A 449 -8.74 -31.63 -9.02
CA VAL A 449 -8.09 -32.96 -8.88
C VAL A 449 -7.70 -33.18 -7.43
N LEU A 450 -7.06 -32.21 -6.77
CA LEU A 450 -6.72 -32.31 -5.35
C LEU A 450 -7.96 -32.47 -4.45
N ALA A 451 -9.01 -31.72 -4.71
CA ALA A 451 -10.26 -31.84 -3.98
C ALA A 451 -10.90 -33.25 -4.15
N THR A 452 -10.84 -33.79 -5.38
CA THR A 452 -11.33 -35.15 -5.68
C THR A 452 -10.50 -36.21 -4.99
N CYS A 453 -9.16 -36.14 -5.04
CA CYS A 453 -8.29 -37.05 -4.31
C CYS A 453 -8.56 -37.04 -2.80
N ARG A 454 -8.71 -35.83 -2.23
CA ARG A 454 -9.03 -35.66 -0.80
C ARG A 454 -10.39 -36.29 -0.43
N PHE A 455 -11.40 -36.10 -1.27
CA PHE A 455 -12.73 -36.71 -1.06
C PHE A 455 -12.65 -38.23 -1.12
N MET A 456 -11.89 -38.80 -2.09
CA MET A 456 -11.70 -40.23 -2.26
C MET A 456 -10.72 -40.84 -1.26
N LYS A 457 -10.11 -40.02 -0.36
CA LYS A 457 -9.09 -40.44 0.60
C LYS A 457 -7.86 -41.09 -0.07
N GLN A 458 -7.48 -40.58 -1.23
CA GLN A 458 -6.32 -41.04 -2.00
C GLN A 458 -5.21 -39.99 -1.95
N PRO A 459 -3.93 -40.41 -2.10
CA PRO A 459 -2.83 -39.46 -2.25
C PRO A 459 -3.03 -38.58 -3.50
N PRO A 460 -2.54 -37.35 -3.50
CA PRO A 460 -2.63 -36.47 -4.66
C PRO A 460 -1.99 -37.09 -5.91
N HIS A 461 -2.77 -37.24 -6.99
CA HIS A 461 -2.31 -37.76 -8.27
C HIS A 461 -3.25 -37.39 -9.40
N PHE A 462 -2.73 -37.34 -10.63
CA PHE A 462 -3.57 -37.16 -11.81
C PHE A 462 -4.13 -38.51 -12.29
N GLU A 463 -5.45 -38.62 -12.33
CA GLU A 463 -6.17 -39.74 -12.93
C GLU A 463 -7.04 -39.20 -14.07
N PRO A 464 -7.13 -39.87 -15.24
CA PRO A 464 -7.88 -39.38 -16.40
C PRO A 464 -9.34 -39.03 -16.08
N ARG A 465 -10.01 -39.81 -15.22
CA ARG A 465 -11.39 -39.53 -14.80
C ARG A 465 -11.49 -38.25 -13.94
N PHE A 466 -10.50 -37.95 -13.07
CA PHE A 466 -10.50 -36.74 -12.24
C PHE A 466 -10.26 -35.50 -13.09
N ILE A 467 -9.39 -35.60 -14.08
CA ILE A 467 -9.14 -34.56 -15.07
C ILE A 467 -10.43 -34.31 -15.88
N ALA A 468 -11.10 -35.37 -16.34
CA ALA A 468 -12.37 -35.24 -17.08
C ALA A 468 -13.43 -34.53 -16.24
N TYR A 469 -13.59 -34.86 -14.96
CA TYR A 469 -14.52 -34.15 -14.06
C TYR A 469 -14.15 -32.68 -13.90
N ALA A 470 -12.85 -32.39 -13.74
CA ALA A 470 -12.40 -30.98 -13.63
C ALA A 470 -12.68 -30.20 -14.90
N VAL A 471 -12.38 -30.76 -16.07
CA VAL A 471 -12.65 -30.14 -17.38
C VAL A 471 -14.14 -29.97 -17.62
N ASP A 472 -14.99 -30.93 -17.16
CA ASP A 472 -16.46 -30.80 -17.27
C ASP A 472 -16.99 -29.61 -16.47
N ASN A 473 -16.37 -29.28 -15.32
CA ASN A 473 -16.75 -28.17 -14.49
C ASN A 473 -16.29 -26.80 -15.03
N LEU A 474 -15.43 -26.75 -16.05
CA LEU A 474 -15.03 -25.47 -16.67
C LEU A 474 -16.21 -24.76 -17.37
N ARG A 475 -17.24 -25.49 -17.77
CA ARG A 475 -18.38 -24.93 -18.48
C ARG A 475 -19.69 -25.35 -17.83
N VAL A 476 -20.56 -24.39 -17.53
CA VAL A 476 -21.95 -24.64 -17.16
C VAL A 476 -22.69 -25.13 -18.42
N ARG A 477 -23.23 -26.34 -18.39
CA ARG A 477 -24.09 -26.85 -19.47
C ARG A 477 -25.32 -25.96 -19.56
N ARG A 478 -25.49 -25.23 -20.67
CA ARG A 478 -26.81 -24.69 -21.00
C ARG A 478 -27.67 -25.88 -21.49
N PRO A 479 -28.93 -26.01 -21.04
CA PRO A 479 -29.85 -26.97 -21.61
C PRO A 479 -29.93 -26.75 -23.14
N GLU A 480 -29.82 -27.79 -23.93
CA GLU A 480 -30.02 -27.72 -25.37
C GLU A 480 -31.47 -27.24 -25.61
N GLY A 481 -31.63 -25.99 -26.05
CA GLY A 481 -32.94 -25.38 -26.32
C GLY A 481 -33.00 -23.87 -26.30
N GLU A 482 -32.01 -23.18 -25.71
CA GLU A 482 -32.02 -21.72 -25.66
C GLU A 482 -30.77 -21.10 -26.36
N ALA A 483 -30.52 -21.47 -27.59
CA ALA A 483 -29.59 -20.74 -28.44
C ALA A 483 -30.33 -19.52 -29.02
N GLY A 484 -30.08 -18.32 -28.45
CA GLY A 484 -30.48 -17.11 -29.15
C GLY A 484 -31.13 -15.97 -28.36
N LYS A 485 -30.98 -15.88 -27.03
CA LYS A 485 -31.31 -14.60 -26.34
C LYS A 485 -30.17 -14.13 -25.45
N PRO A 486 -29.66 -12.89 -25.60
CA PRO A 486 -28.76 -12.30 -24.63
C PRO A 486 -29.50 -12.26 -23.28
N ALA A 487 -28.84 -12.76 -22.22
CA ALA A 487 -29.41 -12.74 -20.89
C ALA A 487 -29.61 -11.28 -20.47
N ALA A 488 -30.85 -10.80 -20.48
CA ALA A 488 -31.20 -9.58 -19.79
C ALA A 488 -30.83 -9.77 -18.30
N ALA A 489 -29.98 -8.92 -17.79
CA ALA A 489 -29.62 -8.89 -16.37
C ALA A 489 -30.90 -8.71 -15.56
N LYS A 490 -31.32 -9.79 -14.85
CA LYS A 490 -32.39 -9.66 -13.88
C LYS A 490 -31.91 -8.79 -12.73
N PRO A 491 -32.63 -7.73 -12.37
CA PRO A 491 -32.27 -6.93 -11.20
C PRO A 491 -32.31 -7.81 -9.96
N TYR A 492 -31.24 -7.74 -9.18
CA TYR A 492 -31.10 -8.42 -7.89
C TYR A 492 -32.11 -7.80 -6.91
N THR A 493 -33.19 -8.49 -6.65
CA THR A 493 -34.12 -8.15 -5.57
C THR A 493 -33.55 -8.70 -4.28
N ALA A 494 -33.03 -7.80 -3.43
CA ALA A 494 -32.62 -8.12 -2.09
C ALA A 494 -33.82 -8.69 -1.32
N ALA A 495 -33.75 -9.95 -0.91
CA ALA A 495 -34.66 -10.53 0.03
C ALA A 495 -34.41 -9.92 1.41
N VAL A 496 -35.33 -9.07 1.87
CA VAL A 496 -35.37 -8.61 3.26
C VAL A 496 -35.74 -9.81 4.12
N VAL A 497 -34.78 -10.34 4.85
CA VAL A 497 -35.04 -11.30 5.93
C VAL A 497 -35.57 -10.49 7.12
N ARG A 498 -36.80 -10.79 7.53
CA ARG A 498 -37.43 -10.27 8.77
C ARG A 498 -36.84 -10.91 10.00
#